data_d89cdfd47d6fb0ff00cc11162f901f14
#
_entry.id   d89cdfd47d6fb0ff00cc11162f901f14
#
_cell.length_a   1.000
_cell.length_b   1.000
_cell.length_c   1.000
_cell.angle_alpha   90.00
_cell.angle_beta   90.00
_cell.angle_gamma   90.00
#
_symmetry.space_group_name_H-M   'P 1'
#
loop_
_entity.id
_entity.type
_entity.pdbx_description
1 polymer ?
#
loop_
_entity_poly.entity_id
_entity_poly.type
_entity_poly.pdbx_seq_one_letter_code
_entity_poly.pdbx_strand_id
1 'polypeptide(L)'
;HLNPVPTVSFAVRYLSASAGIMITASHNPSKYNGYKVYGEDGCQITTKAAAEILGEIEKLDIFIDVKRLDFDAAVSEGKITYISEDVLTAFIENVKNQSVLFGEKVNRDASIVYSPLNGTGLIPVTRTLKEMGYTNITLVEEQRLPDGAFPTCPYPNPEIREAMALGLEYARRCNADLLLATDPDCDRVGIAVPDGDDYALFSGNEVGAMLLEYICQQRTEKGTMPKNPIAVKTIVTTDIV
;
A
#
# COMPACT_ATOMS: atom_id res chain seq x y z
N HIS A 1 4.70 12.13 9.52
CA HIS A 1 4.33 11.99 8.11
C HIS A 1 3.38 10.82 7.93
N LEU A 2 2.45 10.95 7.00
CA LEU A 2 1.58 9.84 6.59
C LEU A 2 2.38 8.90 5.68
N ASN A 3 2.35 7.60 5.97
CA ASN A 3 3.05 6.57 5.21
C ASN A 3 2.12 5.38 4.94
N PRO A 4 2.39 4.59 3.87
CA PRO A 4 1.68 3.34 3.60
C PRO A 4 1.82 2.31 4.71
N VAL A 5 0.80 1.44 4.85
CA VAL A 5 0.85 0.27 5.75
C VAL A 5 2.07 -0.61 5.50
N PRO A 6 2.44 -0.96 4.25
CA PRO A 6 3.63 -1.76 4.00
C PRO A 6 4.93 -1.13 4.50
N THR A 7 5.00 0.21 4.56
CA THR A 7 6.17 0.92 5.10
C THR A 7 6.32 0.68 6.60
N VAL A 8 5.22 0.58 7.36
CA VAL A 8 5.25 0.26 8.80
C VAL A 8 5.81 -1.15 9.02
N SER A 9 5.31 -2.14 8.30
CA SER A 9 5.82 -3.52 8.34
C SER A 9 7.32 -3.58 8.02
N PHE A 10 7.77 -2.86 7.00
CA PHE A 10 9.18 -2.75 6.65
C PHE A 10 9.99 -2.06 7.74
N ALA A 11 9.52 -0.93 8.28
CA ALA A 11 10.21 -0.12 9.28
C ALA A 11 10.43 -0.89 10.58
N VAL A 12 9.48 -1.71 11.03
CA VAL A 12 9.64 -2.56 12.23
C VAL A 12 10.90 -3.41 12.11
N ARG A 13 11.07 -4.12 11.00
CA ARG A 13 12.25 -4.97 10.75
C ARG A 13 13.52 -4.15 10.51
N TYR A 14 13.42 -3.10 9.71
CA TYR A 14 14.56 -2.25 9.35
C TYR A 14 15.18 -1.55 10.55
N LEU A 15 14.33 -1.09 11.50
CA LEU A 15 14.75 -0.40 12.73
C LEU A 15 14.93 -1.35 13.92
N SER A 16 14.70 -2.67 13.74
CA SER A 16 14.71 -3.66 14.83
C SER A 16 13.77 -3.26 15.97
N ALA A 17 12.59 -2.73 15.65
CA ALA A 17 11.58 -2.33 16.62
C ALA A 17 10.86 -3.56 17.18
N SER A 18 10.48 -3.52 18.45
CA SER A 18 9.76 -4.61 19.12
C SER A 18 8.31 -4.76 18.64
N ALA A 19 7.73 -3.70 18.13
CA ALA A 19 6.36 -3.68 17.59
C ALA A 19 6.14 -2.47 16.65
N GLY A 20 5.09 -2.53 15.85
CA GLY A 20 4.59 -1.42 15.04
C GLY A 20 3.09 -1.23 15.19
N ILE A 21 2.63 -0.01 15.07
CA ILE A 21 1.21 0.32 15.08
C ILE A 21 0.89 1.23 13.90
N MET A 22 -0.18 0.90 13.18
CA MET A 22 -0.75 1.74 12.13
C MET A 22 -2.20 2.09 12.47
N ILE A 23 -2.49 3.38 12.54
CA ILE A 23 -3.85 3.89 12.74
C ILE A 23 -4.48 4.08 11.37
N THR A 24 -5.45 3.24 11.03
CA THR A 24 -6.12 3.26 9.74
C THR A 24 -7.45 2.51 9.77
N ALA A 25 -8.42 2.99 8.99
CA ALA A 25 -9.62 2.25 8.66
C ALA A 25 -9.54 1.62 7.24
N SER A 26 -8.33 1.61 6.62
CA SER A 26 -8.12 1.13 5.25
C SER A 26 -9.05 1.84 4.26
N HIS A 27 -9.77 1.13 3.45
CA HIS A 27 -10.72 1.60 2.45
C HIS A 27 -12.15 1.82 2.98
N ASN A 28 -12.36 1.74 4.30
CA ASN A 28 -13.69 1.98 4.88
C ASN A 28 -14.04 3.47 4.88
N PRO A 29 -15.35 3.81 4.90
CA PRO A 29 -15.80 5.21 5.02
C PRO A 29 -15.19 5.94 6.21
N SER A 30 -15.09 7.27 6.10
CA SER A 30 -14.46 8.18 7.08
C SER A 30 -14.99 8.08 8.52
N LYS A 31 -16.20 7.56 8.71
CA LYS A 31 -16.79 7.35 10.06
C LYS A 31 -16.14 6.20 10.83
N TYR A 32 -15.39 5.32 10.17
CA TYR A 32 -14.69 4.20 10.80
C TYR A 32 -13.26 4.58 11.14
N ASN A 33 -12.75 3.96 12.17
CA ASN A 33 -11.33 4.00 12.51
C ASN A 33 -10.90 2.62 13.02
N GLY A 34 -9.60 2.42 13.14
CA GLY A 34 -9.03 1.19 13.64
C GLY A 34 -7.51 1.29 13.74
N TYR A 35 -6.88 0.21 14.14
CA TYR A 35 -5.44 0.10 14.12
C TYR A 35 -4.98 -1.33 13.84
N LYS A 36 -3.86 -1.43 13.16
CA LYS A 36 -3.17 -2.68 12.87
C LYS A 36 -1.92 -2.75 13.75
N VAL A 37 -1.69 -3.89 14.38
CA VAL A 37 -0.50 -4.12 15.23
C VAL A 37 0.42 -5.12 14.54
N TYR A 38 1.71 -4.84 14.56
CA TYR A 38 2.77 -5.63 13.94
C TYR A 38 3.75 -6.10 15.01
N GLY A 39 4.16 -7.37 14.95
CA GLY A 39 5.23 -7.91 15.77
C GLY A 39 6.63 -7.51 15.27
N GLU A 40 7.66 -7.92 16.00
CA GLU A 40 9.07 -7.67 15.64
C GLU A 40 9.49 -8.23 14.29
N ASP A 41 8.79 -9.25 13.81
CA ASP A 41 8.95 -9.84 12.47
C ASP A 41 8.36 -9.00 11.33
N GLY A 42 7.67 -7.89 11.66
CA GLY A 42 6.95 -7.03 10.71
C GLY A 42 5.65 -7.64 10.20
N CYS A 43 5.21 -8.77 10.73
CA CYS A 43 3.91 -9.35 10.40
C CYS A 43 2.81 -8.79 11.31
N GLN A 44 1.60 -8.67 10.75
CA GLN A 44 0.44 -8.33 11.59
C GLN A 44 0.22 -9.46 12.60
N ILE A 45 -0.03 -9.11 13.87
CA ILE A 45 -0.18 -10.09 14.96
C ILE A 45 -1.32 -11.06 14.70
N THR A 46 -1.18 -12.28 15.23
CA THR A 46 -2.20 -13.33 15.13
C THR A 46 -3.44 -12.98 15.94
N THR A 47 -4.57 -13.59 15.62
CA THR A 47 -5.82 -13.45 16.39
C THR A 47 -5.64 -13.83 17.86
N LYS A 48 -4.79 -14.82 18.16
CA LYS A 48 -4.45 -15.22 19.53
C LYS A 48 -3.73 -14.10 20.27
N ALA A 49 -2.66 -13.55 19.69
CA ALA A 49 -1.92 -12.44 20.30
C ALA A 49 -2.80 -11.19 20.45
N ALA A 50 -3.67 -10.91 19.48
CA ALA A 50 -4.62 -9.80 19.55
C ALA A 50 -5.60 -9.98 20.73
N ALA A 51 -6.12 -11.20 20.95
CA ALA A 51 -7.00 -11.49 22.08
C ALA A 51 -6.30 -11.36 23.43
N GLU A 52 -5.04 -11.79 23.52
CA GLU A 52 -4.23 -11.63 24.73
C GLU A 52 -4.00 -10.14 25.07
N ILE A 53 -3.64 -9.32 24.07
CA ILE A 53 -3.46 -7.87 24.24
C ILE A 53 -4.78 -7.20 24.64
N LEU A 54 -5.89 -7.54 23.95
CA LEU A 54 -7.20 -7.00 24.29
C LEU A 54 -7.60 -7.34 25.71
N GLY A 55 -7.37 -8.58 26.16
CA GLY A 55 -7.63 -9.00 27.53
C GLY A 55 -6.83 -8.24 28.60
N GLU A 56 -5.64 -7.72 28.26
CA GLU A 56 -4.91 -6.80 29.15
C GLU A 56 -5.49 -5.39 29.11
N ILE A 57 -5.87 -4.90 27.93
CA ILE A 57 -6.49 -3.57 27.77
C ILE A 57 -7.82 -3.48 28.54
N GLU A 58 -8.64 -4.52 28.49
CA GLU A 58 -9.96 -4.55 29.15
C GLU A 58 -9.89 -4.50 30.69
N LYS A 59 -8.72 -4.79 31.28
CA LYS A 59 -8.49 -4.65 32.74
C LYS A 59 -8.24 -3.20 33.18
N LEU A 60 -7.98 -2.31 32.21
CA LEU A 60 -7.59 -0.93 32.48
C LEU A 60 -8.79 0.02 32.44
N ASP A 61 -8.84 0.97 33.37
CA ASP A 61 -9.67 2.16 33.22
C ASP A 61 -8.93 3.16 32.31
N ILE A 62 -9.52 3.42 31.14
CA ILE A 62 -8.91 4.29 30.11
C ILE A 62 -8.71 5.75 30.59
N PHE A 63 -9.41 6.18 31.63
CA PHE A 63 -9.32 7.54 32.17
C PHE A 63 -8.31 7.64 33.31
N ILE A 64 -8.06 6.55 34.04
CA ILE A 64 -7.25 6.52 35.27
C ILE A 64 -5.90 5.84 35.01
N ASP A 65 -5.89 4.68 34.34
CA ASP A 65 -4.70 3.82 34.26
C ASP A 65 -3.78 4.18 33.08
N VAL A 66 -4.27 4.96 32.11
CA VAL A 66 -3.45 5.35 30.94
C VAL A 66 -2.41 6.40 31.36
N LYS A 67 -1.14 5.97 31.42
CA LYS A 67 -0.01 6.85 31.69
C LYS A 67 0.23 7.77 30.49
N ARG A 68 0.41 9.06 30.77
CA ARG A 68 0.65 10.09 29.76
C ARG A 68 1.97 10.80 30.01
N LEU A 69 2.63 11.19 28.94
CA LEU A 69 3.78 12.09 28.96
C LEU A 69 3.43 13.36 28.19
N ASP A 70 4.06 14.46 28.57
CA ASP A 70 4.06 15.64 27.73
C ASP A 70 4.81 15.31 26.42
N PHE A 71 4.21 15.66 25.28
CA PHE A 71 4.73 15.27 23.96
C PHE A 71 6.06 15.94 23.67
N ASP A 72 6.15 17.26 23.90
CA ASP A 72 7.36 18.04 23.59
C ASP A 72 8.52 17.67 24.52
N ALA A 73 8.23 17.40 25.79
CA ALA A 73 9.21 16.87 26.74
C ALA A 73 9.72 15.49 26.29
N ALA A 74 8.82 14.59 25.86
CA ALA A 74 9.20 13.26 25.38
C ALA A 74 10.06 13.30 24.11
N VAL A 75 9.79 14.24 23.21
CA VAL A 75 10.64 14.50 22.02
C VAL A 75 12.00 15.03 22.44
N SER A 76 12.05 16.03 23.33
CA SER A 76 13.30 16.64 23.79
C SER A 76 14.21 15.67 24.57
N GLU A 77 13.59 14.73 25.29
CA GLU A 77 14.28 13.66 26.03
C GLU A 77 14.67 12.46 25.15
N GLY A 78 14.34 12.48 23.86
CA GLY A 78 14.63 11.40 22.90
C GLY A 78 13.78 10.14 23.08
N LYS A 79 12.69 10.20 23.88
CA LYS A 79 11.72 9.10 24.03
C LYS A 79 10.83 8.96 22.80
N ILE A 80 10.62 10.05 22.09
CA ILE A 80 9.94 10.08 20.79
C ILE A 80 10.94 10.57 19.75
N THR A 81 11.11 9.81 18.69
CA THR A 81 11.99 10.15 17.57
C THR A 81 11.22 10.03 16.27
N TYR A 82 11.34 11.04 15.41
CA TYR A 82 10.78 10.98 14.06
C TYR A 82 11.66 10.11 13.17
N ILE A 83 11.02 9.21 12.41
CA ILE A 83 11.71 8.39 11.41
C ILE A 83 12.19 9.27 10.26
N SER A 84 13.46 9.12 9.87
CA SER A 84 14.06 9.86 8.76
C SER A 84 13.59 9.37 7.38
N GLU A 85 13.83 10.17 6.34
CA GLU A 85 13.59 9.81 4.95
C GLU A 85 14.37 8.57 4.49
N ASP A 86 15.44 8.20 5.19
CA ASP A 86 16.24 7.01 4.88
C ASP A 86 15.42 5.72 4.93
N VAL A 87 14.46 5.63 5.85
CA VAL A 87 13.58 4.45 5.96
C VAL A 87 12.67 4.33 4.74
N LEU A 88 12.07 5.43 4.28
CA LEU A 88 11.27 5.44 3.07
C LEU A 88 12.12 5.12 1.83
N THR A 89 13.32 5.67 1.76
CA THR A 89 14.27 5.38 0.68
C THR A 89 14.65 3.90 0.66
N ALA A 90 14.99 3.32 1.81
CA ALA A 90 15.30 1.90 1.92
C ALA A 90 14.09 1.00 1.56
N PHE A 91 12.87 1.42 1.93
CA PHE A 91 11.65 0.74 1.53
C PHE A 91 11.48 0.75 0.00
N ILE A 92 11.61 1.91 -0.64
CA ILE A 92 11.49 2.05 -2.11
C ILE A 92 12.55 1.21 -2.82
N GLU A 93 13.80 1.22 -2.36
CA GLU A 93 14.86 0.36 -2.90
C GLU A 93 14.49 -1.13 -2.77
N ASN A 94 13.93 -1.53 -1.62
CA ASN A 94 13.48 -2.91 -1.42
C ASN A 94 12.36 -3.28 -2.41
N VAL A 95 11.41 -2.38 -2.65
CA VAL A 95 10.33 -2.58 -3.64
C VAL A 95 10.91 -2.73 -5.05
N LYS A 96 11.81 -1.84 -5.48
CA LYS A 96 12.46 -1.89 -6.78
C LYS A 96 13.22 -3.21 -7.01
N ASN A 97 13.85 -3.74 -5.96
CA ASN A 97 14.58 -5.00 -6.01
C ASN A 97 13.69 -6.24 -6.19
N GLN A 98 12.35 -6.11 -6.03
CA GLN A 98 11.40 -7.18 -6.34
C GLN A 98 11.11 -7.30 -7.84
N SER A 99 11.57 -6.35 -8.66
CA SER A 99 11.35 -6.38 -10.11
C SER A 99 11.93 -7.63 -10.74
N VAL A 100 11.15 -8.30 -11.58
CA VAL A 100 11.57 -9.47 -12.36
C VAL A 100 11.78 -9.14 -13.85
N LEU A 101 12.00 -7.87 -14.18
CA LEU A 101 12.28 -7.43 -15.55
C LEU A 101 13.64 -7.92 -16.08
N PHE A 102 14.59 -8.18 -15.20
CA PHE A 102 15.93 -8.74 -15.53
C PHE A 102 16.63 -8.08 -16.72
N GLY A 103 16.46 -6.75 -16.88
CA GLY A 103 17.07 -5.99 -17.96
C GLY A 103 16.30 -6.03 -19.29
N GLU A 104 15.13 -6.62 -19.34
CA GLU A 104 14.27 -6.57 -20.52
C GLU A 104 13.93 -5.12 -20.90
N LYS A 105 13.84 -4.87 -22.21
CA LYS A 105 13.35 -3.59 -22.71
C LYS A 105 11.84 -3.50 -22.53
N VAL A 106 11.40 -2.54 -21.72
CA VAL A 106 10.00 -2.25 -21.50
C VAL A 106 9.69 -0.84 -21.97
N ASN A 107 8.44 -0.60 -22.36
CA ASN A 107 7.99 0.74 -22.69
C ASN A 107 7.93 1.59 -21.41
N ARG A 108 8.89 2.51 -21.25
CA ARG A 108 8.91 3.46 -20.13
C ARG A 108 8.09 4.73 -20.39
N ASP A 109 7.65 4.93 -21.63
CA ASP A 109 6.86 6.09 -22.05
C ASP A 109 5.36 5.86 -21.86
N ALA A 110 4.97 4.69 -21.32
CA ALA A 110 3.58 4.36 -21.03
C ALA A 110 2.90 5.49 -20.23
N SER A 111 1.74 5.91 -20.71
CA SER A 111 0.92 6.94 -20.06
C SER A 111 0.17 6.35 -18.88
N ILE A 112 0.52 6.77 -17.69
CA ILE A 112 -0.06 6.27 -16.45
C ILE A 112 -0.88 7.36 -15.78
N VAL A 113 -2.17 7.09 -15.53
CA VAL A 113 -2.97 7.87 -14.59
C VAL A 113 -2.89 7.23 -13.21
N TYR A 114 -2.62 8.02 -12.19
CA TYR A 114 -2.53 7.53 -10.82
C TYR A 114 -3.40 8.31 -9.84
N SER A 115 -4.18 7.58 -9.04
CA SER A 115 -4.92 8.11 -7.89
C SER A 115 -4.52 7.42 -6.59
N PRO A 116 -4.06 8.16 -5.58
CA PRO A 116 -3.90 7.64 -4.22
C PRO A 116 -5.21 7.63 -3.41
N LEU A 117 -6.36 7.94 -4.01
CA LEU A 117 -7.67 8.02 -3.36
C LEU A 117 -7.66 8.81 -2.05
N ASN A 118 -7.07 10.01 -2.06
CA ASN A 118 -6.85 10.86 -0.88
C ASN A 118 -6.07 10.17 0.27
N GLY A 119 -5.22 9.21 -0.07
CA GLY A 119 -4.45 8.42 0.89
C GLY A 119 -2.95 8.73 0.90
N THR A 120 -2.18 7.77 1.38
CA THR A 120 -0.74 7.90 1.68
C THR A 120 0.17 7.55 0.50
N GLY A 121 -0.38 7.04 -0.61
CA GLY A 121 0.38 6.49 -1.73
C GLY A 121 1.11 7.52 -2.60
N LEU A 122 0.76 8.81 -2.55
CA LEU A 122 1.28 9.82 -3.47
C LEU A 122 2.81 9.78 -3.61
N ILE A 123 3.52 9.95 -2.52
CA ILE A 123 4.98 10.03 -2.54
C ILE A 123 5.63 8.68 -2.86
N PRO A 124 5.35 7.60 -2.13
CA PRO A 124 6.05 6.33 -2.35
C PRO A 124 5.79 5.73 -3.74
N VAL A 125 4.55 5.77 -4.23
CA VAL A 125 4.22 5.20 -5.55
C VAL A 125 4.81 6.02 -6.68
N THR A 126 4.61 7.35 -6.67
CA THR A 126 5.15 8.20 -7.76
C THR A 126 6.68 8.22 -7.76
N ARG A 127 7.31 8.18 -6.58
CA ARG A 127 8.76 8.10 -6.46
C ARG A 127 9.28 6.76 -7.01
N THR A 128 8.66 5.64 -6.62
CA THR A 128 9.02 4.31 -7.13
C THR A 128 8.89 4.26 -8.66
N LEU A 129 7.77 4.68 -9.21
CA LEU A 129 7.55 4.70 -10.66
C LEU A 129 8.62 5.55 -11.39
N LYS A 130 8.88 6.76 -10.89
CA LYS A 130 9.90 7.65 -11.48
C LYS A 130 11.31 7.06 -11.42
N GLU A 131 11.71 6.50 -10.28
CA GLU A 131 13.01 5.86 -10.10
C GLU A 131 13.16 4.60 -10.97
N MET A 132 12.05 3.94 -11.31
CA MET A 132 12.00 2.85 -12.27
C MET A 132 11.93 3.33 -13.74
N GLY A 133 11.92 4.64 -13.98
CA GLY A 133 11.96 5.24 -15.31
C GLY A 133 10.60 5.56 -15.93
N TYR A 134 9.49 5.37 -15.21
CA TYR A 134 8.17 5.78 -15.67
C TYR A 134 7.90 7.24 -15.28
N THR A 135 7.99 8.13 -16.23
CA THR A 135 7.87 9.59 -15.98
C THR A 135 6.58 10.20 -16.50
N ASN A 136 5.89 9.51 -17.44
CA ASN A 136 4.63 9.98 -18.00
C ASN A 136 3.45 9.63 -17.07
N ILE A 137 3.38 10.34 -15.93
CA ILE A 137 2.41 10.09 -14.86
C ILE A 137 1.50 11.31 -14.73
N THR A 138 0.20 11.11 -14.93
CA THR A 138 -0.85 12.10 -14.66
C THR A 138 -1.54 11.76 -13.34
N LEU A 139 -1.55 12.70 -12.39
CA LEU A 139 -2.24 12.53 -11.12
C LEU A 139 -3.71 12.95 -11.24
N VAL A 140 -4.58 12.24 -10.52
CA VAL A 140 -5.95 12.68 -10.28
C VAL A 140 -5.90 13.76 -9.21
N GLU A 141 -5.95 15.03 -9.63
CA GLU A 141 -5.64 16.19 -8.78
C GLU A 141 -6.53 16.29 -7.54
N GLU A 142 -7.81 15.99 -7.65
CA GLU A 142 -8.79 16.06 -6.56
C GLU A 142 -8.57 14.98 -5.50
N GLN A 143 -7.83 13.92 -5.84
CA GLN A 143 -7.58 12.76 -4.98
C GLN A 143 -6.11 12.64 -4.56
N ARG A 144 -5.24 13.54 -5.01
CA ARG A 144 -3.79 13.39 -4.83
C ARG A 144 -3.31 13.62 -3.40
N LEU A 145 -3.95 14.54 -2.67
CA LEU A 145 -3.55 14.86 -1.30
C LEU A 145 -4.37 14.07 -0.29
N PRO A 146 -3.77 13.67 0.83
CA PRO A 146 -4.49 13.01 1.90
C PRO A 146 -5.65 13.87 2.41
N ASP A 147 -6.85 13.30 2.43
CA ASP A 147 -8.06 13.92 2.98
C ASP A 147 -8.96 12.85 3.59
N GLY A 148 -9.05 12.83 4.93
CA GLY A 148 -9.87 11.85 5.66
C GLY A 148 -11.38 12.03 5.48
N ALA A 149 -11.85 13.10 4.83
CA ALA A 149 -13.25 13.26 4.46
C ALA A 149 -13.64 12.53 3.16
N PHE A 150 -12.65 12.15 2.34
CA PHE A 150 -12.83 11.49 1.03
C PHE A 150 -13.89 12.16 0.16
N PRO A 151 -13.74 13.44 -0.19
CA PRO A 151 -14.82 14.27 -0.77
C PRO A 151 -15.31 13.78 -2.13
N THR A 152 -14.45 13.07 -2.88
CA THR A 152 -14.79 12.56 -4.22
C THR A 152 -15.04 11.06 -4.25
N CYS A 153 -14.78 10.35 -3.14
CA CYS A 153 -14.89 8.89 -3.09
C CYS A 153 -15.18 8.41 -1.65
N PRO A 154 -16.45 8.42 -1.20
CA PRO A 154 -16.82 8.02 0.18
C PRO A 154 -16.44 6.59 0.56
N TYR A 155 -16.23 5.71 -0.43
CA TYR A 155 -15.74 4.35 -0.30
C TYR A 155 -14.45 4.17 -1.12
N PRO A 156 -13.29 4.54 -0.59
CA PRO A 156 -12.03 4.59 -1.35
C PRO A 156 -11.42 3.18 -1.55
N ASN A 157 -12.22 2.24 -2.07
CA ASN A 157 -11.79 0.90 -2.42
C ASN A 157 -11.50 0.82 -3.92
N PRO A 158 -10.24 0.68 -4.35
CA PRO A 158 -9.87 0.69 -5.76
C PRO A 158 -10.37 -0.54 -6.55
N GLU A 159 -10.98 -1.51 -5.89
CA GLU A 159 -11.60 -2.67 -6.57
C GLU A 159 -13.02 -2.37 -7.07
N ILE A 160 -13.64 -1.27 -6.65
CA ILE A 160 -14.99 -0.90 -7.09
C ILE A 160 -14.96 0.21 -8.14
N ARG A 161 -15.86 0.10 -9.12
CA ARG A 161 -15.92 1.04 -10.26
C ARG A 161 -16.19 2.47 -9.83
N GLU A 162 -16.99 2.66 -8.80
CA GLU A 162 -17.34 3.98 -8.26
C GLU A 162 -16.12 4.71 -7.72
N ALA A 163 -15.21 4.02 -7.06
CA ALA A 163 -13.95 4.59 -6.56
C ALA A 163 -13.01 4.97 -7.71
N MET A 164 -13.04 4.20 -8.79
CA MET A 164 -12.22 4.42 -9.98
C MET A 164 -12.80 5.46 -10.94
N ALA A 165 -14.04 5.92 -10.76
CA ALA A 165 -14.79 6.74 -11.71
C ALA A 165 -14.03 7.99 -12.18
N LEU A 166 -13.51 8.78 -11.22
CA LEU A 166 -12.74 9.99 -11.55
C LEU A 166 -11.40 9.65 -12.24
N GLY A 167 -10.71 8.61 -11.79
CA GLY A 167 -9.51 8.09 -12.45
C GLY A 167 -9.79 7.66 -13.90
N LEU A 168 -10.92 7.01 -14.16
CA LEU A 168 -11.35 6.61 -15.51
C LEU A 168 -11.63 7.83 -16.40
N GLU A 169 -12.20 8.91 -15.85
CA GLU A 169 -12.37 10.17 -16.61
C GLU A 169 -11.02 10.76 -17.02
N TYR A 170 -10.05 10.78 -16.10
CA TYR A 170 -8.68 11.20 -16.40
C TYR A 170 -8.04 10.29 -17.44
N ALA A 171 -8.18 8.96 -17.29
CA ALA A 171 -7.61 7.99 -18.21
C ALA A 171 -8.13 8.18 -19.65
N ARG A 172 -9.45 8.35 -19.83
CA ARG A 172 -10.05 8.63 -21.14
C ARG A 172 -9.54 9.94 -21.74
N ARG A 173 -9.45 11.01 -20.91
CA ARG A 173 -9.00 12.33 -21.36
C ARG A 173 -7.55 12.34 -21.80
N CYS A 174 -6.69 11.52 -21.17
CA CYS A 174 -5.26 11.43 -21.47
C CYS A 174 -4.93 10.28 -22.43
N ASN A 175 -5.90 9.46 -22.84
CA ASN A 175 -5.67 8.20 -23.56
C ASN A 175 -4.60 7.35 -22.84
N ALA A 176 -4.79 7.14 -21.54
CA ALA A 176 -3.80 6.46 -20.70
C ALA A 176 -3.69 4.96 -21.04
N ASP A 177 -2.48 4.44 -21.04
CA ASP A 177 -2.22 3.00 -21.20
C ASP A 177 -2.59 2.22 -19.92
N LEU A 178 -2.56 2.91 -18.76
CA LEU A 178 -2.82 2.31 -17.47
C LEU A 178 -3.42 3.34 -16.51
N LEU A 179 -4.50 2.97 -15.84
CA LEU A 179 -4.96 3.62 -14.61
C LEU A 179 -4.54 2.76 -13.41
N LEU A 180 -3.87 3.39 -12.47
CA LEU A 180 -3.55 2.83 -11.15
C LEU A 180 -4.29 3.60 -10.07
N ALA A 181 -4.84 2.90 -9.08
CA ALA A 181 -5.30 3.52 -7.84
C ALA A 181 -4.88 2.68 -6.64
N THR A 182 -4.54 3.34 -5.54
CA THR A 182 -4.29 2.69 -4.25
C THR A 182 -5.32 3.13 -3.24
N ASP A 183 -5.70 2.24 -2.32
CA ASP A 183 -6.54 2.63 -1.20
C ASP A 183 -5.80 3.57 -0.23
N PRO A 184 -6.49 4.20 0.73
CA PRO A 184 -5.88 5.25 1.55
C PRO A 184 -4.63 4.84 2.33
N ASP A 185 -4.55 3.63 2.84
CA ASP A 185 -3.36 3.13 3.54
C ASP A 185 -2.39 2.36 2.63
N CYS A 186 -2.69 2.36 1.31
CA CYS A 186 -1.82 1.94 0.21
C CYS A 186 -1.32 0.49 0.37
N ASP A 187 -2.20 -0.41 0.80
CA ASP A 187 -1.95 -1.85 0.84
C ASP A 187 -2.76 -2.63 -0.21
N ARG A 188 -3.59 -1.94 -1.01
CA ARG A 188 -4.33 -2.46 -2.16
C ARG A 188 -4.02 -1.68 -3.41
N VAL A 189 -4.23 -2.32 -4.56
CA VAL A 189 -4.14 -1.68 -5.87
C VAL A 189 -5.32 -2.09 -6.74
N GLY A 190 -5.92 -1.11 -7.41
CA GLY A 190 -6.85 -1.31 -8.51
C GLY A 190 -6.21 -0.85 -9.81
N ILE A 191 -6.47 -1.56 -10.89
CA ILE A 191 -5.97 -1.21 -12.21
C ILE A 191 -7.10 -1.20 -13.24
N ALA A 192 -6.95 -0.35 -14.24
CA ALA A 192 -7.74 -0.41 -15.45
C ALA A 192 -6.86 -0.17 -16.68
N VAL A 193 -7.18 -0.86 -17.77
CA VAL A 193 -6.48 -0.75 -19.05
C VAL A 193 -7.48 -0.48 -20.18
N PRO A 194 -7.05 0.09 -21.31
CA PRO A 194 -7.92 0.29 -22.47
C PRO A 194 -8.56 -1.02 -22.96
N ASP A 195 -9.86 -0.98 -23.21
CA ASP A 195 -10.64 -2.06 -23.80
C ASP A 195 -11.65 -1.48 -24.81
N GLY A 196 -11.32 -1.53 -26.09
CA GLY A 196 -12.07 -0.85 -27.13
C GLY A 196 -12.15 0.66 -26.90
N ASP A 197 -13.37 1.19 -26.77
CA ASP A 197 -13.63 2.61 -26.54
C ASP A 197 -13.72 2.98 -25.02
N ASP A 198 -13.51 2.03 -24.13
CA ASP A 198 -13.58 2.23 -22.67
C ASP A 198 -12.37 1.59 -21.95
N TYR A 199 -12.47 1.39 -20.65
CA TYR A 199 -11.46 0.77 -19.80
C TYR A 199 -12.03 -0.44 -19.08
N ALA A 200 -11.31 -1.56 -19.13
CA ALA A 200 -11.57 -2.73 -18.32
C ALA A 200 -10.88 -2.60 -16.95
N LEU A 201 -11.66 -2.81 -15.89
CA LEU A 201 -11.18 -2.88 -14.51
C LEU A 201 -10.81 -4.33 -14.19
N PHE A 202 -9.71 -4.51 -13.47
CA PHE A 202 -9.28 -5.81 -12.96
C PHE A 202 -9.44 -5.86 -11.45
N SER A 203 -10.00 -6.94 -10.96
CA SER A 203 -10.08 -7.24 -9.53
C SER A 203 -8.70 -7.60 -8.97
N GLY A 204 -8.53 -7.48 -7.66
CA GLY A 204 -7.29 -7.89 -6.98
C GLY A 204 -6.97 -9.37 -7.20
N ASN A 205 -7.98 -10.24 -7.36
CA ASN A 205 -7.80 -11.64 -7.67
C ASN A 205 -7.23 -11.88 -9.08
N GLU A 206 -7.74 -11.17 -10.08
CA GLU A 206 -7.24 -11.25 -11.45
C GLU A 206 -5.81 -10.73 -11.55
N VAL A 207 -5.53 -9.59 -10.92
CA VAL A 207 -4.18 -9.01 -10.85
C VAL A 207 -3.22 -9.98 -10.15
N GLY A 208 -3.64 -10.58 -9.04
CA GLY A 208 -2.83 -11.56 -8.29
C GLY A 208 -2.46 -12.77 -9.13
N ALA A 209 -3.43 -13.34 -9.87
CA ALA A 209 -3.20 -14.48 -10.76
C ALA A 209 -2.22 -14.13 -11.90
N MET A 210 -2.44 -12.97 -12.58
CA MET A 210 -1.56 -12.50 -13.65
C MET A 210 -0.13 -12.23 -13.15
N LEU A 211 0.01 -11.61 -11.97
CA LEU A 211 1.33 -11.35 -11.38
C LEU A 211 2.06 -12.64 -11.01
N LEU A 212 1.37 -13.63 -10.46
CA LEU A 212 1.97 -14.91 -10.12
C LEU A 212 2.50 -15.62 -11.38
N GLU A 213 1.68 -15.70 -12.43
CA GLU A 213 2.08 -16.29 -13.70
C GLU A 213 3.31 -15.56 -14.28
N TYR A 214 3.23 -14.23 -14.38
CA TYR A 214 4.31 -13.40 -14.91
C TYR A 214 5.63 -13.60 -14.13
N ILE A 215 5.57 -13.55 -12.80
CA ILE A 215 6.77 -13.73 -11.96
C ILE A 215 7.37 -15.13 -12.15
N CYS A 216 6.53 -16.18 -12.19
CA CYS A 216 6.97 -17.55 -12.40
C CYS A 216 7.60 -17.73 -13.76
N GLN A 217 6.96 -17.19 -14.81
CA GLN A 217 7.50 -17.25 -16.18
C GLN A 217 8.88 -16.57 -16.27
N GLN A 218 8.97 -15.30 -15.83
CA GLN A 218 10.20 -14.52 -15.90
C GLN A 218 11.34 -15.19 -15.12
N ARG A 219 11.08 -15.68 -13.92
CA ARG A 219 12.10 -16.39 -13.12
C ARG A 219 12.54 -17.70 -13.76
N THR A 220 11.62 -18.43 -14.39
CA THR A 220 11.92 -19.68 -15.10
C THR A 220 12.79 -19.41 -16.32
N GLU A 221 12.41 -18.47 -17.15
CA GLU A 221 13.16 -18.09 -18.38
C GLU A 221 14.57 -17.60 -18.08
N LYS A 222 14.76 -16.90 -16.96
CA LYS A 222 16.05 -16.35 -16.53
C LYS A 222 16.85 -17.30 -15.62
N GLY A 223 16.31 -18.48 -15.30
CA GLY A 223 16.99 -19.44 -14.42
C GLY A 223 17.13 -18.95 -12.97
N THR A 224 16.26 -18.05 -12.52
CA THR A 224 16.29 -17.45 -11.18
C THR A 224 15.17 -17.98 -10.28
N MET A 225 14.41 -18.98 -10.74
CA MET A 225 13.39 -19.64 -9.93
C MET A 225 14.03 -20.30 -8.70
N PRO A 226 13.51 -20.04 -7.48
CA PRO A 226 14.02 -20.74 -6.30
C PRO A 226 13.86 -22.24 -6.42
N LYS A 227 14.71 -23.01 -5.75
CA LYS A 227 14.65 -24.48 -5.75
C LYS A 227 13.31 -25.00 -5.18
N ASN A 228 12.78 -24.31 -4.18
CA ASN A 228 11.49 -24.58 -3.56
C ASN A 228 10.66 -23.29 -3.58
N PRO A 229 9.98 -22.97 -4.70
CA PRO A 229 9.15 -21.77 -4.78
C PRO A 229 7.91 -21.93 -3.90
N ILE A 230 7.55 -20.85 -3.22
CA ILE A 230 6.36 -20.80 -2.35
C ILE A 230 5.55 -19.57 -2.77
N ALA A 231 4.27 -19.75 -3.04
CA ALA A 231 3.28 -18.69 -3.15
C ALA A 231 2.39 -18.70 -1.91
N VAL A 232 2.09 -17.53 -1.38
CA VAL A 232 1.21 -17.38 -0.22
C VAL A 232 0.05 -16.49 -0.60
N LYS A 233 -1.16 -16.94 -0.34
CA LYS A 233 -2.39 -16.19 -0.53
C LYS A 233 -3.19 -16.12 0.77
N THR A 234 -4.12 -15.17 0.85
CA THR A 234 -5.06 -15.08 1.97
C THR A 234 -6.27 -16.01 1.75
N ILE A 235 -7.06 -16.25 2.81
CA ILE A 235 -8.28 -17.07 2.72
C ILE A 235 -9.34 -16.45 1.78
N VAL A 236 -9.30 -15.15 1.56
CA VAL A 236 -10.24 -14.43 0.68
C VAL A 236 -9.75 -14.31 -0.77
N THR A 237 -8.53 -14.75 -1.04
CA THR A 237 -7.97 -14.76 -2.41
C THR A 237 -8.52 -15.97 -3.17
N THR A 238 -8.67 -15.83 -4.50
CA THR A 238 -9.13 -16.90 -5.40
C THR A 238 -8.34 -18.21 -5.24
N ASP A 239 -8.98 -19.34 -5.49
CA ASP A 239 -8.33 -20.67 -5.50
C ASP A 239 -7.67 -21.03 -6.84
N ILE A 240 -7.62 -20.09 -7.80
CA ILE A 240 -6.91 -20.27 -9.08
C ILE A 240 -5.40 -20.21 -8.90
N VAL A 241 -4.90 -19.58 -7.85
CA VAL A 241 -3.48 -19.41 -7.52
C VAL A 241 -3.05 -20.30 -6.38
#